data_86dfbd0c82826b53488f94ca34b08a24
#
_entry.id   86dfbd0c82826b53488f94ca34b08a24
#
_cell.length_a   1.000
_cell.length_b   1.000
_cell.length_c   1.000
_cell.angle_alpha   90.00
_cell.angle_beta   90.00
_cell.angle_gamma   90.00
#
_symmetry.space_group_name_H-M   'P 1'
#
loop_
_entity.id
_entity.type
_entity.pdbx_description
1 polymer ?
#
loop_
_entity_poly.entity_id
_entity_poly.type
_entity_poly.pdbx_seq_one_letter_code
_entity_poly.pdbx_strand_id
1 'polypeptide(L)' 'VDALIGDRLVIQVHGYEHHATSAQRSKDIAHDAELRLRGYTVLRFSYAQVVHESRLVEATIRRAVAAGLHLAA' A
#
# COMPACT_ATOMS: atom_id res chain seq x y z
N VAL A 1 -8.90 2.63 0.81
CA VAL A 1 -8.40 4.00 0.65
C VAL A 1 -6.97 3.95 0.15
N ASP A 2 -6.71 4.69 -0.91
CA ASP A 2 -5.39 4.73 -1.51
C ASP A 2 -4.83 6.15 -1.43
N ALA A 3 -3.54 6.24 -1.23
CA ALA A 3 -2.84 7.52 -1.24
C ALA A 3 -1.55 7.38 -2.05
N LEU A 4 -1.18 8.44 -2.72
CA LEU A 4 0.08 8.49 -3.47
C LEU A 4 1.02 9.48 -2.79
N ILE A 5 2.22 9.02 -2.47
CA ILE A 5 3.27 9.87 -1.91
C ILE A 5 4.32 10.08 -2.99
N GLY A 6 4.59 11.33 -3.31
CA GLY A 6 5.51 11.67 -4.40
C GLY A 6 5.01 11.12 -5.73
N ASP A 7 5.92 10.57 -6.51
CA ASP A 7 5.61 10.09 -7.85
C ASP A 7 5.21 8.61 -7.91
N ARG A 8 5.71 7.80 -6.97
CA ARG A 8 5.67 6.35 -7.13
C ARG A 8 5.31 5.52 -5.90
N LEU A 9 5.11 6.11 -4.75
CA LEU A 9 4.80 5.33 -3.55
C LEU A 9 3.29 5.34 -3.30
N VAL A 10 2.68 4.18 -3.43
CA VAL A 10 1.25 4.00 -3.21
C VAL A 10 1.03 3.36 -1.85
N ILE A 11 0.18 3.97 -1.04
CA ILE A 11 -0.23 3.43 0.25
C ILE A 11 -1.67 2.96 0.14
N GLN A 12 -1.90 1.70 0.43
CA GLN A 12 -3.24 1.10 0.40
C GLN A 12 -3.66 0.70 1.79
N VAL A 13 -4.86 1.09 2.17
CA VAL A 13 -5.44 0.70 3.45
C VAL A 13 -6.67 -0.16 3.17
N HIS A 14 -6.65 -1.39 3.67
CA HIS A 14 -7.78 -2.30 3.52
C HIS A 14 -8.85 -1.98 4.54
N GLY A 15 -10.08 -1.95 4.09
CA GLY A 15 -11.22 -1.91 4.96
C GLY A 15 -11.22 -3.11 5.90
N TYR A 16 -11.71 -2.93 7.11
CA TYR A 16 -11.51 -3.95 8.11
C TYR A 16 -12.59 -5.04 8.13
N GLU A 17 -13.60 -4.95 7.35
CA GLU A 17 -14.68 -5.92 7.38
C GLU A 17 -14.71 -6.89 6.26
N HIS A 18 -13.61 -7.20 5.68
CA HIS A 18 -13.71 -7.93 4.45
C HIS A 18 -13.72 -9.41 4.58
N HIS A 19 -14.85 -9.96 4.22
CA HIS A 19 -14.92 -11.31 3.72
C HIS A 19 -14.64 -11.26 2.22
N ALA A 20 -13.42 -10.97 1.87
CA ALA A 20 -13.06 -10.88 0.46
C ALA A 20 -13.24 -12.23 -0.21
N THR A 21 -13.98 -12.27 -1.30
CA THR A 21 -14.13 -13.47 -2.11
C THR A 21 -12.81 -13.77 -2.83
N SER A 22 -12.66 -15.00 -3.33
CA SER A 22 -11.49 -15.35 -4.14
C SER A 22 -11.37 -14.46 -5.37
N ALA A 23 -12.50 -14.11 -5.99
CA ALA A 23 -12.52 -13.22 -7.14
C ALA A 23 -12.02 -11.82 -6.78
N GLN A 24 -12.42 -11.30 -5.62
CA GLN A 24 -11.98 -10.00 -5.15
C GLN A 24 -10.47 -9.99 -4.86
N ARG A 25 -9.97 -11.05 -4.22
CA ARG A 25 -8.54 -11.19 -3.96
C ARG A 25 -7.73 -11.24 -5.24
N SER A 26 -8.23 -11.98 -6.23
CA SER A 26 -7.55 -12.07 -7.53
C SER A 26 -7.47 -10.72 -8.22
N LYS A 27 -8.52 -9.92 -8.16
CA LYS A 27 -8.52 -8.56 -8.70
C LYS A 27 -7.52 -7.68 -7.98
N ASP A 28 -7.44 -7.77 -6.66
CA ASP A 28 -6.52 -6.96 -5.86
C ASP A 28 -5.06 -7.33 -6.17
N ILE A 29 -4.77 -8.61 -6.30
CA ILE A 29 -3.44 -9.09 -6.66
C ILE A 29 -3.05 -8.61 -8.06
N ALA A 30 -3.97 -8.71 -9.01
CA ALA A 30 -3.73 -8.26 -10.37
C ALA A 30 -3.51 -6.74 -10.43
N HIS A 31 -4.26 -5.97 -9.66
CA HIS A 31 -4.11 -4.53 -9.57
C HIS A 31 -2.73 -4.15 -9.02
N ASP A 32 -2.30 -4.81 -7.95
CA ASP A 32 -0.99 -4.59 -7.38
C ASP A 32 0.13 -4.93 -8.35
N ALA A 33 -0.02 -6.04 -9.07
CA ALA A 33 0.97 -6.45 -10.07
C ALA A 33 1.10 -5.39 -11.16
N GLU A 34 -0.03 -4.85 -11.63
CA GLU A 34 -0.04 -3.81 -12.65
C GLU A 34 0.67 -2.54 -12.16
N LEU A 35 0.42 -2.13 -10.92
CA LEU A 35 1.08 -0.97 -10.35
C LEU A 35 2.60 -1.18 -10.26
N ARG A 36 3.04 -2.36 -9.86
CA ARG A 36 4.46 -2.68 -9.77
C ARG A 36 5.12 -2.71 -11.12
N LEU A 37 4.45 -3.26 -12.11
CA LEU A 37 4.96 -3.29 -13.49
C LEU A 37 5.12 -1.88 -14.07
N ARG A 38 4.31 -0.94 -13.62
CA ARG A 38 4.41 0.46 -14.02
C ARG A 38 5.43 1.25 -13.20
N GLY A 39 6.12 0.60 -12.29
CA GLY A 39 7.18 1.21 -11.49
C GLY A 39 6.73 1.79 -10.16
N TYR A 40 5.51 1.53 -9.73
CA TYR A 40 5.05 1.95 -8.41
C TYR A 40 5.51 1.00 -7.33
N THR A 41 5.80 1.53 -6.16
CA THR A 41 5.99 0.74 -4.94
C THR A 41 4.68 0.81 -4.16
N VAL A 42 4.16 -0.33 -3.78
CA VAL A 42 2.89 -0.42 -3.08
C VAL A 42 3.12 -0.92 -1.66
N LEU A 43 2.69 -0.15 -0.68
CA LEU A 43 2.66 -0.56 0.73
C LEU A 43 1.21 -0.76 1.14
N ARG A 44 0.93 -1.89 1.75
CA ARG A 44 -0.39 -2.28 2.18
C ARG A 44 -0.49 -2.37 3.67
N PHE A 45 -1.52 -1.77 4.23
CA PHE A 45 -1.80 -1.85 5.65
C PHE A 45 -3.25 -2.22 5.87
N SER A 46 -3.52 -2.95 6.95
CA SER A 46 -4.90 -3.18 7.35
C SER A 46 -5.41 -1.96 8.12
N TYR A 47 -6.72 -1.80 8.17
CA TYR A 47 -7.34 -0.77 8.98
C TYR A 47 -6.91 -0.92 10.46
N ALA A 48 -6.84 -2.15 10.95
CA ALA A 48 -6.40 -2.42 12.32
C ALA A 48 -4.97 -1.93 12.57
N GLN A 49 -4.07 -2.12 11.61
CA GLN A 49 -2.71 -1.61 11.73
C GLN A 49 -2.68 -0.09 11.80
N VAL A 50 -3.47 0.57 10.97
CA VAL A 50 -3.52 2.04 10.97
C VAL A 50 -4.03 2.57 12.30
N VAL A 51 -5.04 1.93 12.88
CA VAL A 51 -5.65 2.36 14.15
C VAL A 51 -4.82 1.98 15.36
N HIS A 52 -4.34 0.73 15.42
CA HIS A 52 -3.70 0.19 16.60
C HIS A 52 -2.18 0.12 16.55
N GLU A 53 -1.61 0.18 15.37
CA GLU A 53 -0.16 0.10 15.16
C GLU A 53 0.33 1.26 14.30
N SER A 54 -0.20 2.44 14.57
CA SER A 54 0.10 3.63 13.77
C SER A 54 1.59 3.96 13.71
N ARG A 55 2.33 3.70 14.80
CA ARG A 55 3.78 3.93 14.81
C ARG A 55 4.51 3.00 13.85
N LEU A 56 4.08 1.76 13.77
CA LEU A 56 4.65 0.80 12.82
C LEU A 56 4.36 1.24 11.39
N VAL A 57 3.14 1.64 11.10
CA VAL A 57 2.73 2.14 9.79
C VAL A 57 3.58 3.36 9.41
N GLU A 58 3.68 4.32 10.32
CA GLU A 58 4.46 5.53 10.10
C GLU A 58 5.93 5.23 9.87
N ALA A 59 6.52 4.36 10.69
CA ALA A 59 7.92 3.97 10.55
C ALA A 59 8.19 3.29 9.21
N THR A 60 7.28 2.44 8.76
CA THR A 60 7.39 1.75 7.48
C THR A 60 7.37 2.74 6.32
N ILE A 61 6.44 3.70 6.36
CA ILE A 61 6.35 4.73 5.32
C ILE A 61 7.61 5.61 5.33
N ARG A 62 8.12 5.99 6.49
CA ARG A 62 9.33 6.78 6.60
C ARG A 62 10.54 6.06 6.01
N ARG A 63 10.66 4.76 6.25
CA ARG A 63 11.73 3.94 5.68
C ARG A 63 11.65 3.90 4.17
N ALA A 64 10.45 3.78 3.62
CA ALA A 64 10.25 3.79 2.18
C ALA A 64 10.66 5.14 1.57
N VAL A 65 10.25 6.23 2.22
CA VAL A 65 10.62 7.58 1.78
C VAL A 65 12.13 7.79 1.86
N ALA A 66 12.74 7.35 2.97
CA ALA A 66 14.20 7.46 3.14
C ALA A 66 14.98 6.66 2.09
N ALA A 67 14.40 5.56 1.61
CA ALA A 67 14.99 4.76 0.54
C ALA A 67 14.73 5.34 -0.86
N GLY A 68 13.99 6.43 -0.96
CA GLY A 68 13.70 7.08 -2.24
C GLY A 68 12.60 6.40 -3.06
N LEU A 69 11.82 5.51 -2.45
CA LEU A 69 10.80 4.74 -3.18
C LEU A 69 9.62 5.59 -3.68
N HIS A 70 9.50 6.82 -3.20
CA HIS A 70 8.48 7.76 -3.63
C HIS A 70 8.91 8.60 -4.83
N LEU A 71 10.15 8.48 -5.25
CA LEU A 71 10.71 9.30 -6.32
C LEU A 71 10.73 8.54 -7.64
N ALA A 72 10.48 9.25 -8.71
CA ALA A 72 10.68 8.72 -10.04
C ALA A 72 12.18 8.47 -10.26
N ALA A 73 12.48 7.37 -10.94
CA ALA A 73 13.85 7.03 -11.25
C ALA A 73 14.46 8.01 -12.28
#